data_209945697b321d4017ef4a0d8b886b12
#
_entry.id   209945697b321d4017ef4a0d8b886b12
#
_cell.length_a   1.000
_cell.length_b   1.000
_cell.length_c   1.000
_cell.angle_alpha   90.00
_cell.angle_beta   90.00
_cell.angle_gamma   90.00
#
_symmetry.space_group_name_H-M   'P 1'
#
loop_
_entity.id
_entity.type
_entity.pdbx_description
1 polymer ?
#
loop_
_entity_poly.entity_id
_entity_poly.type
_entity_poly.pdbx_seq_one_letter_code
_entity_poly.pdbx_strand_id
1 'polypeptide(L)'
;PVGDPVEMGAAVSLVDNPIHCKKILTLTDGSEVGYLMYNSFTAGTKDNPEKYNTELREWSDELAQKNIHQVILDLRYNKGGSIDCTQLLSTILVSSFYLGQTMAFLEYNDKNTAKDATLIFNSDLLGTSGGKNLDLTTLIVLISGETAGAPEMLMHSLNGKIQQLIAIGSST
;
A
#
# COMPACT_ATOMS: atom_id res chain seq x y z
N PRO A 1 -5.75 37.00 32.84
CA PRO A 1 -4.67 36.38 33.57
C PRO A 1 -3.77 35.68 32.56
N VAL A 2 -2.52 36.12 32.52
CA VAL A 2 -1.49 35.44 31.75
C VAL A 2 -1.07 34.28 32.66
N GLY A 3 -1.28 33.04 32.21
CA GLY A 3 -0.80 31.85 32.93
C GLY A 3 0.73 31.81 32.96
N ASP A 4 1.28 31.00 33.82
CA ASP A 4 2.73 30.80 33.90
C ASP A 4 3.29 30.30 32.56
N PRO A 5 4.49 30.75 32.16
CA PRO A 5 5.10 30.32 30.92
C PRO A 5 5.32 28.79 30.95
N VAL A 6 4.88 28.11 29.87
CA VAL A 6 5.14 26.68 29.69
C VAL A 6 6.53 26.53 29.09
N GLU A 7 7.43 25.87 29.79
CA GLU A 7 8.73 25.47 29.23
C GLU A 7 8.54 24.38 28.20
N MET A 8 8.88 24.70 26.97
CA MET A 8 8.89 23.70 25.87
C MET A 8 10.26 23.01 25.85
N GLY A 9 10.24 21.67 25.76
CA GLY A 9 11.44 20.88 25.52
C GLY A 9 12.10 21.20 24.18
N ALA A 10 13.31 20.69 23.96
CA ALA A 10 14.00 20.83 22.68
C ALA A 10 13.15 20.18 21.54
N ALA A 11 13.15 20.81 20.37
CA ALA A 11 12.51 20.26 19.19
C ALA A 11 13.11 18.89 18.85
N VAL A 12 12.27 17.88 18.66
CA VAL A 12 12.66 16.54 18.23
C VAL A 12 12.22 16.33 16.79
N SER A 13 13.10 15.70 15.99
CA SER A 13 12.73 15.28 14.64
C SER A 13 11.90 13.99 14.74
N LEU A 14 10.66 14.05 14.26
CA LEU A 14 9.82 12.87 14.12
C LEU A 14 9.95 12.35 12.69
N VAL A 15 10.23 11.07 12.57
CA VAL A 15 10.14 10.35 11.27
C VAL A 15 8.73 9.82 11.17
N ASP A 16 7.97 10.35 10.21
CA ASP A 16 6.65 9.83 9.90
C ASP A 16 6.79 8.47 9.22
N ASN A 17 6.36 7.40 9.92
CA ASN A 17 6.35 6.05 9.37
C ASN A 17 5.03 5.83 8.62
N PRO A 18 5.03 5.63 7.30
CA PRO A 18 3.81 5.41 6.54
C PRO A 18 3.10 4.09 6.91
N ILE A 19 3.83 3.11 7.43
CA ILE A 19 3.26 1.83 7.90
C ILE A 19 2.94 1.97 9.39
N HIS A 20 1.74 2.47 9.69
CA HIS A 20 1.31 2.72 11.07
C HIS A 20 0.99 1.45 11.84
N CYS A 21 0.46 0.45 11.16
CA CYS A 21 0.09 -0.81 11.78
C CYS A 21 0.11 -1.94 10.75
N LYS A 22 0.76 -3.04 11.08
CA LYS A 22 0.65 -4.31 10.36
C LYS A 22 0.38 -5.41 11.37
N LYS A 23 -0.65 -6.22 11.12
CA LYS A 23 -1.10 -7.29 12.03
C LYS A 23 -1.70 -8.44 11.24
N ILE A 24 -1.72 -9.60 11.87
CA ILE A 24 -2.58 -10.72 11.49
C ILE A 24 -3.71 -10.76 12.52
N LEU A 25 -4.94 -10.70 12.03
CA LEU A 25 -6.15 -10.74 12.85
C LEU A 25 -6.74 -12.14 12.75
N THR A 26 -7.06 -12.74 13.89
CA THR A 26 -7.81 -14.00 13.94
C THR A 26 -9.29 -13.69 14.11
N LEU A 27 -10.11 -14.16 13.20
CA LEU A 27 -11.56 -14.00 13.23
C LEU A 27 -12.21 -15.02 14.18
N THR A 28 -13.49 -14.84 14.45
CA THR A 28 -14.25 -15.70 15.38
C THR A 28 -14.39 -17.15 14.92
N ASP A 29 -14.26 -17.40 13.62
CA ASP A 29 -14.26 -18.72 13.00
C ASP A 29 -12.87 -19.39 12.96
N GLY A 30 -11.84 -18.69 13.48
CA GLY A 30 -10.46 -19.15 13.49
C GLY A 30 -9.66 -18.83 12.23
N SER A 31 -10.26 -18.26 11.20
CA SER A 31 -9.53 -17.80 10.02
C SER A 31 -8.64 -16.59 10.32
N GLU A 32 -7.54 -16.43 9.57
CA GLU A 32 -6.62 -15.32 9.73
C GLU A 32 -6.72 -14.36 8.53
N VAL A 33 -6.62 -13.06 8.81
CA VAL A 33 -6.69 -11.96 7.84
C VAL A 33 -5.52 -11.00 8.07
N GLY A 34 -4.83 -10.61 7.00
CA GLY A 34 -3.82 -9.56 7.08
C GLY A 34 -4.45 -8.19 7.25
N TYR A 35 -3.91 -7.36 8.14
CA TYR A 35 -4.29 -5.96 8.30
C TYR A 35 -3.07 -5.08 8.10
N LEU A 36 -3.21 -4.08 7.24
CA LEU A 36 -2.18 -3.07 6.98
C LEU A 36 -2.81 -1.68 7.01
N MET A 37 -2.36 -0.80 7.91
CA MET A 37 -2.66 0.62 7.89
C MET A 37 -1.48 1.37 7.26
N TYR A 38 -1.69 1.96 6.08
CA TYR A 38 -0.66 2.56 5.25
C TYR A 38 -1.04 3.98 4.86
N ASN A 39 -0.35 4.97 5.41
CA ASN A 39 -0.75 6.37 5.34
C ASN A 39 -0.07 7.18 4.22
N SER A 40 0.97 6.65 3.58
CA SER A 40 1.62 7.30 2.44
C SER A 40 2.38 6.30 1.60
N PHE A 41 2.30 6.42 0.27
CA PHE A 41 3.09 5.62 -0.67
C PHE A 41 4.51 6.17 -0.76
N THR A 42 5.35 5.81 0.20
CA THR A 42 6.74 6.26 0.35
C THR A 42 7.65 5.05 0.46
N ALA A 43 8.72 5.00 -0.35
CA ALA A 43 9.63 3.85 -0.41
C ALA A 43 10.50 3.71 0.84
N GLY A 44 10.94 4.84 1.40
CA GLY A 44 11.84 4.84 2.55
C GLY A 44 12.18 6.23 3.03
N THR A 45 13.30 6.34 3.73
CA THR A 45 13.84 7.59 4.26
C THR A 45 15.06 8.03 3.45
N LYS A 46 15.57 9.24 3.73
CA LYS A 46 16.82 9.72 3.10
C LYS A 46 18.00 8.77 3.36
N ASP A 47 18.07 8.22 4.58
CA ASP A 47 19.18 7.37 5.02
C ASP A 47 18.96 5.89 4.64
N ASN A 48 17.72 5.48 4.38
CA ASN A 48 17.35 4.16 3.90
C ASN A 48 16.21 4.27 2.88
N PRO A 49 16.53 4.46 1.57
CA PRO A 49 15.54 4.75 0.55
C PRO A 49 14.50 3.66 0.29
N GLU A 50 14.80 2.39 0.65
CA GLU A 50 13.92 1.23 0.44
C GLU A 50 13.30 0.69 1.74
N LYS A 51 13.45 1.40 2.84
CA LYS A 51 13.04 0.92 4.18
C LYS A 51 11.59 0.39 4.19
N TYR A 52 10.64 1.18 3.74
CA TYR A 52 9.21 0.85 3.83
C TYR A 52 8.78 -0.14 2.75
N ASN A 53 9.39 -0.09 1.57
CA ASN A 53 9.18 -1.13 0.56
C ASN A 53 9.69 -2.49 1.04
N THR A 54 10.81 -2.52 1.76
CA THR A 54 11.33 -3.75 2.39
C THR A 54 10.36 -4.26 3.45
N GLU A 55 9.83 -3.39 4.30
CA GLU A 55 8.81 -3.75 5.30
C GLU A 55 7.53 -4.33 4.67
N LEU A 56 7.10 -3.81 3.51
CA LEU A 56 5.95 -4.36 2.76
C LEU A 56 6.26 -5.75 2.19
N ARG A 57 7.46 -5.97 1.68
CA ARG A 57 7.90 -7.29 1.19
C ARG A 57 7.97 -8.32 2.32
N GLU A 58 8.55 -7.95 3.47
CA GLU A 58 8.60 -8.81 4.66
C GLU A 58 7.20 -9.17 5.16
N TRP A 59 6.29 -8.18 5.21
CA TRP A 59 4.91 -8.40 5.57
C TRP A 59 4.21 -9.37 4.60
N SER A 60 4.45 -9.23 3.30
CA SER A 60 3.87 -10.14 2.31
C SER A 60 4.42 -11.57 2.44
N ASP A 61 5.69 -11.73 2.79
CA ASP A 61 6.29 -13.05 3.04
C ASP A 61 5.67 -13.71 4.29
N GLU A 62 5.49 -12.93 5.37
CA GLU A 62 4.82 -13.41 6.60
C GLU A 62 3.40 -13.93 6.32
N LEU A 63 2.61 -13.19 5.53
CA LEU A 63 1.26 -13.61 5.16
C LEU A 63 1.27 -14.85 4.25
N ALA A 64 2.18 -14.89 3.29
CA ALA A 64 2.32 -16.03 2.37
C ALA A 64 2.71 -17.32 3.10
N GLN A 65 3.61 -17.25 4.09
CA GLN A 65 3.99 -18.41 4.91
C GLN A 65 2.81 -19.00 5.68
N LYS A 66 1.80 -18.18 5.98
CA LYS A 66 0.58 -18.56 6.67
C LYS A 66 -0.59 -18.88 5.72
N ASN A 67 -0.38 -18.81 4.40
CA ASN A 67 -1.41 -18.96 3.37
C ASN A 67 -2.60 -17.99 3.56
N ILE A 68 -2.32 -16.75 3.94
CA ILE A 68 -3.34 -15.71 4.11
C ILE A 68 -3.58 -15.03 2.76
N HIS A 69 -4.79 -15.20 2.22
CA HIS A 69 -5.24 -14.66 0.94
C HIS A 69 -6.33 -13.59 1.10
N GLN A 70 -6.52 -13.09 2.30
CA GLN A 70 -7.48 -12.03 2.62
C GLN A 70 -6.77 -10.91 3.36
N VAL A 71 -7.01 -9.66 2.93
CA VAL A 71 -6.36 -8.48 3.50
C VAL A 71 -7.39 -7.37 3.74
N ILE A 72 -7.23 -6.69 4.87
CA ILE A 72 -7.84 -5.38 5.15
C ILE A 72 -6.75 -4.34 5.00
N LEU A 73 -6.89 -3.45 4.01
CA LEU A 73 -5.98 -2.35 3.73
C LEU A 73 -6.63 -1.03 4.18
N ASP A 74 -6.07 -0.41 5.21
CA ASP A 74 -6.57 0.84 5.75
C ASP A 74 -5.84 2.03 5.14
N LEU A 75 -6.53 2.74 4.25
CA LEU A 75 -6.04 3.91 3.52
C LEU A 75 -6.78 5.19 3.91
N ARG A 76 -7.51 5.19 5.03
CA ARG A 76 -8.35 6.33 5.44
C ARG A 76 -7.59 7.66 5.56
N TYR A 77 -6.30 7.62 5.85
CA TYR A 77 -5.45 8.80 6.00
C TYR A 77 -4.41 8.94 4.87
N ASN A 78 -4.53 8.15 3.82
CA ASN A 78 -3.54 8.10 2.74
C ASN A 78 -3.90 9.09 1.63
N LYS A 79 -3.08 10.13 1.46
CA LYS A 79 -3.25 11.19 0.45
C LYS A 79 -2.42 10.96 -0.83
N GLY A 80 -1.86 9.76 -1.01
CA GLY A 80 -1.10 9.43 -2.19
C GLY A 80 0.37 9.14 -1.95
N GLY A 81 1.19 9.43 -2.98
CA GLY A 81 2.62 9.24 -2.97
C GLY A 81 3.17 8.66 -4.28
N SER A 82 4.18 7.80 -4.19
CA SER A 82 4.93 7.27 -5.33
C SER A 82 4.12 6.24 -6.13
N ILE A 83 4.17 6.37 -7.46
CA ILE A 83 3.65 5.39 -8.41
C ILE A 83 4.39 4.04 -8.25
N ASP A 84 5.71 4.06 -8.05
CA ASP A 84 6.50 2.83 -7.90
C ASP A 84 6.09 2.05 -6.64
N CYS A 85 5.83 2.75 -5.53
CA CYS A 85 5.30 2.10 -4.32
C CYS A 85 3.88 1.54 -4.54
N THR A 86 3.06 2.24 -5.34
CA THR A 86 1.73 1.76 -5.73
C THR A 86 1.84 0.50 -6.56
N GLN A 87 2.78 0.46 -7.52
CA GLN A 87 3.03 -0.70 -8.36
C GLN A 87 3.49 -1.91 -7.51
N LEU A 88 4.42 -1.69 -6.56
CA LEU A 88 4.87 -2.74 -5.64
C LEU A 88 3.70 -3.31 -4.84
N LEU A 89 2.92 -2.46 -4.14
CA LEU A 89 1.82 -2.94 -3.31
C LEU A 89 0.73 -3.60 -4.15
N SER A 90 0.40 -3.07 -5.34
CA SER A 90 -0.54 -3.69 -6.26
C SER A 90 -0.04 -5.08 -6.73
N THR A 91 1.26 -5.23 -6.97
CA THR A 91 1.87 -6.51 -7.35
C THR A 91 1.82 -7.54 -6.21
N ILE A 92 1.98 -7.09 -4.96
CA ILE A 92 1.82 -7.94 -3.78
C ILE A 92 0.39 -8.47 -3.67
N LEU A 93 -0.61 -7.63 -3.93
CA LEU A 93 -2.03 -7.90 -3.63
C LEU A 93 -2.79 -8.58 -4.77
N VAL A 94 -2.42 -8.36 -6.03
CA VAL A 94 -3.16 -8.87 -7.19
C VAL A 94 -3.20 -10.39 -7.22
N SER A 95 -4.24 -10.97 -7.88
CA SER A 95 -4.23 -12.41 -8.18
C SER A 95 -3.04 -12.77 -9.07
N SER A 96 -2.40 -13.89 -8.75
CA SER A 96 -1.18 -14.39 -9.44
C SER A 96 -1.35 -14.53 -10.95
N PHE A 97 -2.57 -14.79 -11.42
CA PHE A 97 -2.93 -14.84 -12.84
C PHE A 97 -2.58 -13.55 -13.60
N TYR A 98 -2.61 -12.40 -12.92
CA TYR A 98 -2.37 -11.08 -13.56
C TYR A 98 -0.91 -10.63 -13.50
N LEU A 99 -0.01 -11.37 -12.88
CA LEU A 99 1.42 -11.04 -12.89
C LEU A 99 1.94 -10.97 -14.34
N GLY A 100 2.70 -9.91 -14.63
CA GLY A 100 3.19 -9.59 -15.98
C GLY A 100 2.18 -8.87 -16.88
N GLN A 101 0.90 -8.79 -16.49
CA GLN A 101 -0.12 -8.08 -17.26
C GLN A 101 -0.15 -6.59 -16.92
N THR A 102 -0.78 -5.80 -17.79
CA THR A 102 -0.90 -4.35 -17.61
C THR A 102 -1.68 -4.01 -16.34
N MET A 103 -1.05 -3.19 -15.52
CA MET A 103 -1.62 -2.56 -14.33
C MET A 103 -2.28 -1.23 -14.66
N ALA A 104 -1.55 -0.35 -15.35
CA ALA A 104 -2.01 0.98 -15.73
C ALA A 104 -1.23 1.53 -16.93
N PHE A 105 -1.81 2.51 -17.61
CA PHE A 105 -1.15 3.35 -18.60
C PHE A 105 -0.92 4.73 -18.01
N LEU A 106 0.31 5.23 -18.12
CA LEU A 106 0.65 6.61 -17.81
C LEU A 106 0.71 7.39 -19.11
N GLU A 107 -0.22 8.28 -19.32
CA GLU A 107 -0.28 9.17 -20.48
C GLU A 107 -0.05 10.61 -20.04
N TYR A 108 0.90 11.25 -20.63
CA TYR A 108 1.22 12.64 -20.38
C TYR A 108 0.69 13.52 -21.52
N ASN A 109 0.69 14.81 -21.31
CA ASN A 109 0.31 15.75 -22.36
C ASN A 109 1.30 15.70 -23.55
N ASP A 110 0.89 16.30 -24.66
CA ASP A 110 1.63 16.33 -25.93
C ASP A 110 3.09 16.80 -25.85
N LYS A 111 3.44 17.58 -24.80
CA LYS A 111 4.81 18.06 -24.55
C LYS A 111 5.66 17.07 -23.76
N ASN A 112 5.08 16.04 -23.21
CA ASN A 112 5.74 15.09 -22.32
C ASN A 112 5.50 13.62 -22.69
N THR A 113 5.10 13.33 -23.91
CA THR A 113 4.80 11.97 -24.39
C THR A 113 5.98 10.99 -24.25
N ALA A 114 7.23 11.52 -24.22
CA ALA A 114 8.42 10.71 -23.95
C ALA A 114 8.42 10.08 -22.53
N LYS A 115 7.50 10.49 -21.64
CA LYS A 115 7.31 9.94 -20.30
C LYS A 115 6.15 8.94 -20.22
N ASP A 116 5.43 8.74 -21.32
CA ASP A 116 4.37 7.76 -21.38
C ASP A 116 4.93 6.38 -21.07
N ALA A 117 4.22 5.64 -20.24
CA ALA A 117 4.67 4.33 -19.79
C ALA A 117 3.49 3.36 -19.56
N THR A 118 3.75 2.11 -19.83
CA THR A 118 2.85 1.02 -19.41
C THR A 118 3.42 0.39 -18.16
N LEU A 119 2.66 0.44 -17.09
CA LEU A 119 2.98 -0.26 -15.86
C LEU A 119 2.37 -1.67 -15.91
N ILE A 120 3.12 -2.65 -15.43
CA ILE A 120 2.66 -4.03 -15.28
C ILE A 120 2.68 -4.44 -13.80
N PHE A 121 1.95 -5.48 -13.43
CA PHE A 121 2.14 -6.15 -12.15
C PHE A 121 3.47 -6.91 -12.20
N ASN A 122 4.54 -6.25 -11.76
CA ASN A 122 5.90 -6.69 -11.99
C ASN A 122 6.44 -7.52 -10.82
N SER A 123 6.55 -8.82 -11.01
CA SER A 123 7.09 -9.75 -10.01
C SER A 123 8.54 -9.44 -9.58
N ASP A 124 9.34 -8.76 -10.42
CA ASP A 124 10.71 -8.39 -10.07
C ASP A 124 10.75 -7.40 -8.89
N LEU A 125 9.68 -6.60 -8.71
CA LEU A 125 9.55 -5.69 -7.58
C LEU A 125 9.44 -6.41 -6.23
N LEU A 126 9.02 -7.68 -6.21
CA LEU A 126 8.97 -8.48 -4.99
C LEU A 126 10.38 -8.75 -4.45
N GLY A 127 11.37 -8.70 -5.33
CA GLY A 127 12.79 -8.78 -4.98
C GLY A 127 13.27 -10.19 -4.62
N THR A 128 14.59 -10.34 -4.53
CA THR A 128 15.23 -11.58 -4.12
C THR A 128 15.22 -11.80 -2.61
N SER A 129 14.86 -10.79 -1.83
CA SER A 129 14.90 -10.76 -0.36
C SER A 129 13.59 -11.17 0.32
N GLY A 130 12.67 -11.84 -0.39
CA GLY A 130 11.58 -12.55 0.26
C GLY A 130 10.17 -11.98 0.04
N GLY A 131 9.97 -10.88 -0.69
CA GLY A 131 8.62 -10.42 -0.99
C GLY A 131 7.82 -11.45 -1.78
N LYS A 132 6.52 -11.58 -1.49
CA LYS A 132 5.63 -12.55 -2.12
C LYS A 132 4.41 -11.86 -2.73
N ASN A 133 3.92 -12.42 -3.82
CA ASN A 133 2.57 -12.18 -4.27
C ASN A 133 1.61 -12.98 -3.39
N LEU A 134 0.58 -12.33 -2.86
CA LEU A 134 -0.37 -12.93 -1.92
C LEU A 134 -1.52 -13.64 -2.63
N ASP A 135 -1.65 -13.46 -3.95
CA ASP A 135 -2.74 -14.09 -4.73
C ASP A 135 -4.10 -13.92 -4.04
N LEU A 136 -4.45 -12.66 -3.73
CA LEU A 136 -5.60 -12.38 -2.88
C LEU A 136 -6.92 -12.86 -3.51
N THR A 137 -7.74 -13.48 -2.67
CA THR A 137 -9.15 -13.75 -2.96
C THR A 137 -10.04 -12.59 -2.53
N THR A 138 -9.71 -11.94 -1.40
CA THR A 138 -10.50 -10.82 -0.86
C THR A 138 -9.60 -9.68 -0.41
N LEU A 139 -9.92 -8.48 -0.88
CA LEU A 139 -9.32 -7.23 -0.41
C LEU A 139 -10.43 -6.29 0.08
N ILE A 140 -10.39 -5.94 1.36
CA ILE A 140 -11.22 -4.90 1.94
C ILE A 140 -10.37 -3.65 2.09
N VAL A 141 -10.80 -2.55 1.49
CA VAL A 141 -10.11 -1.26 1.58
C VAL A 141 -10.94 -0.30 2.42
N LEU A 142 -10.36 0.21 3.51
CA LEU A 142 -10.98 1.27 4.30
C LEU A 142 -10.55 2.62 3.74
N ILE A 143 -11.51 3.46 3.38
CA ILE A 143 -11.32 4.75 2.74
C ILE A 143 -12.04 5.87 3.48
N SER A 144 -11.63 7.12 3.24
CA SER A 144 -12.29 8.33 3.73
C SER A 144 -12.23 9.43 2.67
N GLY A 145 -12.85 10.56 2.91
CA GLY A 145 -12.72 11.75 2.04
C GLY A 145 -11.29 12.32 1.94
N GLU A 146 -10.34 11.81 2.73
CA GLU A 146 -8.93 12.18 2.65
C GLU A 146 -8.11 11.21 1.76
N THR A 147 -8.70 10.07 1.38
CA THR A 147 -8.05 9.07 0.53
C THR A 147 -7.98 9.58 -0.90
N ALA A 148 -6.77 9.74 -1.47
CA ALA A 148 -6.60 10.33 -2.81
C ALA A 148 -5.34 9.84 -3.53
N GLY A 149 -5.35 9.92 -4.88
CA GLY A 149 -4.18 9.68 -5.72
C GLY A 149 -3.74 8.22 -5.79
N ALA A 150 -2.60 7.87 -5.21
CA ALA A 150 -2.05 6.50 -5.26
C ALA A 150 -3.02 5.41 -4.73
N PRO A 151 -3.78 5.62 -3.62
CA PRO A 151 -4.87 4.74 -3.21
C PRO A 151 -5.91 4.47 -4.29
N GLU A 152 -6.35 5.50 -4.99
CA GLU A 152 -7.35 5.38 -6.06
C GLU A 152 -6.78 4.59 -7.24
N MET A 153 -5.53 4.88 -7.63
CA MET A 153 -4.81 4.13 -8.66
C MET A 153 -4.69 2.65 -8.28
N LEU A 154 -4.34 2.33 -7.02
CA LEU A 154 -4.25 0.96 -6.51
C LEU A 154 -5.61 0.26 -6.62
N MET A 155 -6.66 0.84 -6.07
CA MET A 155 -8.00 0.24 -6.11
C MET A 155 -8.49 0.03 -7.54
N HIS A 156 -8.28 1.03 -8.41
CA HIS A 156 -8.67 0.94 -9.81
C HIS A 156 -7.89 -0.15 -10.55
N SER A 157 -6.59 -0.26 -10.33
CA SER A 157 -5.75 -1.28 -10.96
C SER A 157 -6.11 -2.71 -10.54
N LEU A 158 -6.60 -2.90 -9.31
CA LEU A 158 -6.98 -4.20 -8.76
C LEU A 158 -8.44 -4.57 -9.04
N ASN A 159 -9.27 -3.62 -9.46
CA ASN A 159 -10.67 -3.88 -9.74
C ASN A 159 -10.84 -4.90 -10.88
N GLY A 160 -11.58 -5.97 -10.61
CA GLY A 160 -11.76 -7.10 -11.52
C GLY A 160 -10.54 -8.03 -11.64
N LYS A 161 -9.46 -7.78 -10.87
CA LYS A 161 -8.24 -8.60 -10.85
C LYS A 161 -7.98 -9.31 -9.51
N ILE A 162 -8.89 -9.12 -8.58
CA ILE A 162 -9.05 -9.88 -7.33
C ILE A 162 -10.48 -10.39 -7.34
N GLN A 163 -10.72 -11.58 -6.80
CA GLN A 163 -12.05 -12.18 -6.82
C GLN A 163 -13.08 -11.28 -6.13
N GLN A 164 -12.70 -10.64 -5.03
CA GLN A 164 -13.55 -9.73 -4.27
C GLN A 164 -12.76 -8.51 -3.78
N LEU A 165 -13.12 -7.32 -4.28
CA LEU A 165 -12.61 -6.03 -3.80
C LEU A 165 -13.76 -5.24 -3.22
N ILE A 166 -13.66 -4.85 -1.95
CA ILE A 166 -14.71 -4.14 -1.20
C ILE A 166 -14.11 -2.86 -0.65
N ALA A 167 -14.64 -1.71 -1.05
CA ALA A 167 -14.30 -0.42 -0.45
C ALA A 167 -15.35 -0.06 0.61
N ILE A 168 -14.88 0.32 1.81
CA ILE A 168 -15.73 0.70 2.95
C ILE A 168 -15.32 2.08 3.43
N GLY A 169 -16.26 3.01 3.44
CA GLY A 169 -16.05 4.38 3.94
C GLY A 169 -16.84 5.42 3.15
N SER A 170 -16.40 6.67 3.21
CA SER A 170 -16.95 7.75 2.40
C SER A 170 -16.29 7.81 1.03
N SER A 171 -16.96 8.38 0.04
CA SER A 171 -16.37 8.64 -1.29
C SER A 171 -15.11 9.51 -1.18
N THR A 172 -14.13 9.19 -1.98
CA THR A 172 -12.88 9.95 -2.17
C THR A 172 -13.15 11.14 -3.08
#